data_7090ec6baef5603eed5d01707ea7832b
#
_entry.id   7090ec6baef5603eed5d01707ea7832b
#
_cell.length_a   1.000
_cell.length_b   1.000
_cell.length_c   1.000
_cell.angle_alpha   90.00
_cell.angle_beta   90.00
_cell.angle_gamma   90.00
#
_symmetry.space_group_name_H-M   'P 1'
#
loop_
_entity.id
_entity.type
_entity.pdbx_description
1 polymer ?
#
loop_
_entity_poly.entity_id
_entity_poly.type
_entity_poly.pdbx_seq_one_letter_code
_entity_poly.pdbx_strand_id
1 'polypeptide(L)'
;MIVMEEIEGERVKDVLDTTDEENCRVVCQEIGRLVALLHKACITHGDLTTSNMIIRDGKIWFIDLSLGSRNAMIEEMGVDLHLLKEAFQSAHSKILPMYDVILASYRSNFERGNEVLKKIKEIEDRGRYT
;
A
#
# COMPACT_ATOMS: atom_id res chain seq x y z
N MET A 1 -7.41 9.50 -8.46
CA MET A 1 -6.54 9.57 -7.28
C MET A 1 -5.88 10.93 -7.22
N ILE A 2 -5.96 11.58 -6.10
CA ILE A 2 -5.34 12.89 -5.89
C ILE A 2 -4.36 12.75 -4.73
N VAL A 3 -3.21 13.40 -4.85
CA VAL A 3 -2.18 13.40 -3.82
C VAL A 3 -1.91 14.82 -3.39
N MET A 4 -1.89 15.06 -2.08
CA MET A 4 -1.70 16.39 -1.50
C MET A 4 -0.73 16.29 -0.32
N GLU A 5 0.01 17.37 -0.07
CA GLU A 5 0.89 17.43 1.10
C GLU A 5 0.11 17.53 2.40
N GLU A 6 -0.98 18.29 2.39
CA GLU A 6 -1.90 18.41 3.52
C GLU A 6 -3.31 18.11 3.08
N ILE A 7 -4.00 17.28 3.86
CA ILE A 7 -5.41 17.00 3.68
C ILE A 7 -6.01 16.68 5.04
N GLU A 8 -7.18 17.22 5.30
CA GLU A 8 -7.92 16.92 6.51
C GLU A 8 -8.71 15.62 6.34
N GLY A 9 -8.65 14.78 7.34
CA GLY A 9 -9.34 13.51 7.35
C GLY A 9 -8.74 12.59 8.38
N GLU A 10 -9.23 11.35 8.41
CA GLU A 10 -8.72 10.33 9.32
C GLU A 10 -7.59 9.56 8.64
N ARG A 11 -6.54 9.27 9.39
CA ARG A 11 -5.48 8.41 8.89
C ARG A 11 -6.00 6.98 8.78
N VAL A 12 -5.66 6.32 7.68
CA VAL A 12 -6.03 4.92 7.46
C VAL A 12 -5.51 4.05 8.60
N LYS A 13 -4.32 4.37 9.13
CA LYS A 13 -3.76 3.68 10.29
C LYS A 13 -4.75 3.62 11.46
N ASP A 14 -5.37 4.75 11.80
CA ASP A 14 -6.30 4.83 12.93
C ASP A 14 -7.62 4.14 12.61
N VAL A 15 -8.10 4.27 11.39
CA VAL A 15 -9.35 3.65 10.96
C VAL A 15 -9.24 2.13 11.03
N LEU A 16 -8.14 1.55 10.57
CA LEU A 16 -7.93 0.10 10.59
C LEU A 16 -7.91 -0.47 12.02
N ASP A 17 -7.45 0.33 12.99
CA ASP A 17 -7.37 -0.11 14.38
C ASP A 17 -8.75 -0.16 15.08
N THR A 18 -9.73 0.57 14.56
CA THR A 18 -11.02 0.76 15.25
C THR A 18 -12.22 0.27 14.45
N THR A 19 -12.06 -0.07 13.18
CA THR A 19 -13.18 -0.51 12.33
C THR A 19 -13.44 -2.00 12.49
N ASP A 20 -14.63 -2.44 12.05
CA ASP A 20 -14.95 -3.86 12.03
C ASP A 20 -14.25 -4.58 10.87
N GLU A 21 -14.31 -5.91 10.89
CA GLU A 21 -13.62 -6.75 9.90
C GLU A 21 -14.11 -6.49 8.47
N GLU A 22 -15.42 -6.31 8.29
CA GLU A 22 -15.99 -6.08 6.96
C GLU A 22 -15.51 -4.76 6.37
N ASN A 23 -15.56 -3.69 7.15
CA ASN A 23 -15.05 -2.38 6.71
C ASN A 23 -13.54 -2.40 6.52
N CYS A 24 -12.82 -3.11 7.37
CA CYS A 24 -11.37 -3.29 7.21
C CYS A 24 -11.06 -3.92 5.84
N ARG A 25 -11.79 -4.96 5.47
CA ARG A 25 -11.62 -5.62 4.17
C ARG A 25 -11.88 -4.66 3.01
N VAL A 26 -12.94 -3.87 3.09
CA VAL A 26 -13.29 -2.88 2.06
C VAL A 26 -12.18 -1.85 1.92
N VAL A 27 -11.66 -1.34 3.03
CA VAL A 27 -10.56 -0.36 3.02
C VAL A 27 -9.32 -0.99 2.40
N CYS A 28 -8.97 -2.22 2.77
CA CYS A 28 -7.79 -2.90 2.24
C CYS A 28 -7.92 -3.19 0.75
N GLN A 29 -9.10 -3.56 0.27
CA GLN A 29 -9.35 -3.72 -1.16
C GLN A 29 -9.11 -2.40 -1.91
N GLU A 30 -9.58 -1.29 -1.34
CA GLU A 30 -9.39 0.02 -1.95
C GLU A 30 -7.92 0.45 -1.95
N ILE A 31 -7.19 0.14 -0.88
CA ILE A 31 -5.74 0.39 -0.83
C ILE A 31 -5.06 -0.32 -2.00
N GLY A 32 -5.35 -1.60 -2.19
CA GLY A 32 -4.75 -2.38 -3.28
C GLY A 32 -5.05 -1.80 -4.65
N ARG A 33 -6.31 -1.39 -4.87
CA ARG A 33 -6.73 -0.77 -6.12
C ARG A 33 -5.97 0.53 -6.39
N LEU A 34 -5.84 1.37 -5.39
CA LEU A 34 -5.18 2.68 -5.54
C LEU A 34 -3.67 2.55 -5.74
N VAL A 35 -3.03 1.63 -5.03
CA VAL A 35 -1.60 1.36 -5.23
C VAL A 35 -1.37 0.83 -6.65
N ALA A 36 -2.28 -0.02 -7.14
CA ALA A 36 -2.22 -0.50 -8.53
C ALA A 36 -2.30 0.65 -9.53
N LEU A 37 -3.20 1.61 -9.31
CA LEU A 37 -3.31 2.79 -10.16
C LEU A 37 -2.03 3.62 -10.16
N LEU A 38 -1.43 3.79 -8.99
CA LEU A 38 -0.18 4.53 -8.85
C LEU A 38 0.94 3.84 -9.64
N HIS A 39 1.11 2.54 -9.45
CA HIS A 39 2.14 1.77 -10.14
C HIS A 39 1.87 1.65 -11.64
N LYS A 40 0.61 1.58 -12.05
CA LYS A 40 0.24 1.60 -13.46
C LYS A 40 0.71 2.88 -14.14
N ALA A 41 0.74 3.99 -13.42
CA ALA A 41 1.28 5.26 -13.91
C ALA A 41 2.81 5.34 -13.78
N CYS A 42 3.46 4.24 -13.39
CA CYS A 42 4.91 4.15 -13.17
C CYS A 42 5.41 5.09 -12.07
N ILE A 43 4.60 5.27 -11.04
CA ILE A 43 4.95 6.10 -9.88
C ILE A 43 4.96 5.21 -8.65
N THR A 44 5.96 5.39 -7.78
CA THR A 44 6.00 4.76 -6.46
C THR A 44 5.85 5.83 -5.39
N HIS A 45 5.38 5.42 -4.21
CA HIS A 45 5.20 6.32 -3.09
C HIS A 45 6.54 6.61 -2.38
N GLY A 46 7.33 5.59 -2.16
CA GLY A 46 8.62 5.69 -1.46
C GLY A 46 8.53 5.50 0.05
N ASP A 47 7.38 5.74 0.64
CA ASP A 47 7.13 5.52 2.08
C ASP A 47 5.69 5.06 2.29
N LEU A 48 5.34 3.97 1.64
CA LEU A 48 3.96 3.47 1.59
C LEU A 48 3.58 2.81 2.91
N THR A 49 2.92 3.57 3.76
CA THR A 49 2.41 3.10 5.06
C THR A 49 0.98 3.59 5.24
N THR A 50 0.27 2.98 6.19
CA THR A 50 -1.10 3.43 6.52
C THR A 50 -1.12 4.80 7.19
N SER A 51 0.01 5.26 7.71
CA SER A 51 0.16 6.63 8.24
C SER A 51 0.17 7.68 7.14
N ASN A 52 0.53 7.29 5.92
CA ASN A 52 0.60 8.18 4.76
C ASN A 52 -0.61 8.05 3.85
N MET A 53 -1.70 7.56 4.40
CA MET A 53 -2.99 7.47 3.72
C MET A 53 -4.05 8.13 4.59
N ILE A 54 -4.90 8.94 3.97
CA ILE A 54 -5.98 9.66 4.65
C ILE A 54 -7.31 9.25 4.02
N ILE A 55 -8.32 9.04 4.85
CA ILE A 55 -9.69 8.84 4.38
C ILE A 55 -10.44 10.15 4.57
N ARG A 56 -11.01 10.65 3.48
CA ARG A 56 -11.85 11.83 3.49
C ARG A 56 -12.98 11.62 2.49
N ASP A 57 -14.22 11.85 2.93
CA ASP A 57 -15.42 11.70 2.10
C ASP A 57 -15.50 10.33 1.42
N GLY A 58 -15.11 9.28 2.14
CA GLY A 58 -15.13 7.91 1.65
C GLY A 58 -14.04 7.55 0.65
N LYS A 59 -13.10 8.46 0.44
CA LYS A 59 -11.98 8.25 -0.50
C LYS A 59 -10.66 8.23 0.24
N ILE A 60 -9.73 7.43 -0.28
CA ILE A 60 -8.37 7.35 0.25
C ILE A 60 -7.46 8.26 -0.57
N TRP A 61 -6.64 9.02 0.13
CA TRP A 61 -5.66 9.94 -0.44
C TRP A 61 -4.28 9.57 0.06
N PHE A 62 -3.31 9.56 -0.83
CA PHE A 62 -1.91 9.41 -0.44
C PHE A 62 -1.31 10.77 -0.10
N ILE A 63 -0.46 10.80 0.92
CA ILE A 63 0.31 11.98 1.31
C ILE A 63 1.80 11.64 1.31
N ASP A 64 2.65 12.67 1.26
CA ASP A 64 4.11 12.55 1.35
C ASP A 64 4.75 11.69 0.26
N LEU A 65 4.36 11.94 -0.99
CA LEU A 65 4.93 11.26 -2.16
C LEU A 65 6.35 11.71 -2.52
N SER A 66 6.94 12.62 -1.74
CA SER A 66 8.24 13.21 -2.08
C SER A 66 9.39 12.22 -2.13
N LEU A 67 9.25 11.07 -1.45
CA LEU A 67 10.27 10.01 -1.45
C LEU A 67 10.09 9.02 -2.61
N GLY A 68 9.00 9.14 -3.35
CA GLY A 68 8.69 8.23 -4.44
C GLY A 68 9.48 8.53 -5.71
N SER A 69 9.35 7.65 -6.68
CA SER A 69 10.02 7.71 -7.95
C SER A 69 9.02 7.86 -9.09
N ARG A 70 9.39 8.60 -10.12
CA ARG A 70 8.71 8.59 -11.42
C ARG A 70 9.51 7.67 -12.34
N ASN A 71 8.83 7.05 -13.29
CA ASN A 71 9.43 6.02 -14.14
C ASN A 71 9.91 4.82 -13.31
N ALA A 72 9.14 4.49 -12.28
CA ALA A 72 9.48 3.43 -11.36
C ALA A 72 9.55 2.07 -12.06
N MET A 73 10.51 1.27 -11.64
CA MET A 73 10.70 -0.10 -12.09
C MET A 73 9.98 -1.07 -11.16
N ILE A 74 9.88 -2.32 -11.61
CA ILE A 74 9.21 -3.38 -10.83
C ILE A 74 9.81 -3.54 -9.44
N GLU A 75 11.12 -3.41 -9.29
CA GLU A 75 11.74 -3.51 -7.97
C GLU A 75 11.28 -2.41 -7.02
N GLU A 76 11.19 -1.17 -7.50
CA GLU A 76 10.72 -0.06 -6.69
C GLU A 76 9.26 -0.24 -6.27
N MET A 77 8.44 -0.81 -7.17
CA MET A 77 7.05 -1.15 -6.86
C MET A 77 6.98 -2.24 -5.77
N GLY A 78 7.87 -3.23 -5.86
CA GLY A 78 8.00 -4.26 -4.83
C GLY A 78 8.40 -3.70 -3.48
N VAL A 79 9.32 -2.73 -3.48
CA VAL A 79 9.74 -2.04 -2.25
C VAL A 79 8.56 -1.32 -1.60
N ASP A 80 7.73 -0.62 -2.40
CA ASP A 80 6.51 0.02 -1.88
C ASP A 80 5.63 -0.96 -1.10
N LEU A 81 5.32 -2.08 -1.73
CA LEU A 81 4.45 -3.08 -1.09
C LEU A 81 5.12 -3.78 0.09
N HIS A 82 6.43 -3.95 0.05
CA HIS A 82 7.18 -4.51 1.18
C HIS A 82 7.15 -3.56 2.38
N LEU A 83 7.30 -2.26 2.15
CA LEU A 83 7.18 -1.26 3.22
C LEU A 83 5.78 -1.29 3.83
N LEU A 84 4.74 -1.46 3.02
CA LEU A 84 3.38 -1.58 3.52
C LEU A 84 3.21 -2.84 4.37
N LYS A 85 3.84 -3.94 3.99
CA LYS A 85 3.84 -5.17 4.79
C LYS A 85 4.50 -4.94 6.14
N GLU A 86 5.64 -4.27 6.17
CA GLU A 86 6.33 -3.95 7.42
C GLU A 86 5.47 -3.06 8.32
N ALA A 87 4.74 -2.11 7.73
CA ALA A 87 3.80 -1.27 8.48
C ALA A 87 2.68 -2.11 9.11
N PHE A 88 2.15 -3.10 8.38
CA PHE A 88 1.15 -4.02 8.93
C PHE A 88 1.71 -4.89 10.04
N GLN A 89 2.94 -5.38 9.89
CA GLN A 89 3.58 -6.19 10.92
C GLN A 89 3.79 -5.42 12.21
N SER A 90 4.17 -4.14 12.13
CA SER A 90 4.46 -3.33 13.31
C SER A 90 3.22 -2.66 13.91
N ALA A 91 2.32 -2.13 13.09
CA ALA A 91 1.19 -1.34 13.57
C ALA A 91 -0.15 -2.10 13.53
N HIS A 92 -0.27 -3.13 12.73
CA HIS A 92 -1.52 -3.84 12.48
C HIS A 92 -1.37 -5.36 12.58
N SER A 93 -0.57 -5.82 13.54
CA SER A 93 -0.27 -7.25 13.67
C SER A 93 -1.51 -8.12 13.83
N LYS A 94 -2.57 -7.59 14.48
CA LYS A 94 -3.82 -8.32 14.67
C LYS A 94 -4.59 -8.56 13.39
N ILE A 95 -4.38 -7.73 12.38
CA ILE A 95 -5.06 -7.83 11.10
C ILE A 95 -4.07 -8.09 9.96
N LEU A 96 -2.92 -8.65 10.27
CA LEU A 96 -1.89 -8.96 9.27
C LEU A 96 -2.44 -9.73 8.06
N PRO A 97 -3.37 -10.70 8.21
CA PRO A 97 -3.97 -11.37 7.05
C PRO A 97 -4.66 -10.44 6.05
N MET A 98 -5.06 -9.23 6.47
CA MET A 98 -5.65 -8.26 5.56
C MET A 98 -4.65 -7.71 4.53
N TYR A 99 -3.36 -7.85 4.78
CA TYR A 99 -2.35 -7.54 3.78
C TYR A 99 -2.54 -8.40 2.53
N ASP A 100 -2.95 -9.66 2.67
CA ASP A 100 -3.24 -10.52 1.53
C ASP A 100 -4.43 -10.02 0.72
N VAL A 101 -5.40 -9.38 1.38
CA VAL A 101 -6.53 -8.74 0.70
C VAL A 101 -6.04 -7.58 -0.18
N ILE A 102 -5.10 -6.78 0.35
CA ILE A 102 -4.47 -5.70 -0.41
C ILE A 102 -3.76 -6.25 -1.65
N LEU A 103 -2.95 -7.29 -1.48
CA LEU A 103 -2.20 -7.88 -2.58
C LEU A 103 -3.13 -8.49 -3.64
N ALA A 104 -4.21 -9.15 -3.23
CA ALA A 104 -5.18 -9.72 -4.16
C ALA A 104 -5.84 -8.62 -4.99
N SER A 105 -6.25 -7.53 -4.36
CA SER A 105 -6.84 -6.38 -5.04
C SER A 105 -5.83 -5.71 -5.99
N TYR A 106 -4.61 -5.53 -5.51
CA TYR A 106 -3.53 -4.97 -6.31
C TYR A 106 -3.30 -5.78 -7.59
N ARG A 107 -3.17 -7.10 -7.45
CA ARG A 107 -2.97 -8.00 -8.58
C ARG A 107 -4.13 -7.95 -9.57
N SER A 108 -5.36 -7.86 -9.07
CA SER A 108 -6.56 -7.78 -9.91
C SER A 108 -6.63 -6.49 -10.73
N ASN A 109 -5.98 -5.45 -10.27
CA ASN A 109 -6.06 -4.11 -10.87
C ASN A 109 -4.80 -3.69 -11.61
N PHE A 110 -3.77 -4.52 -11.66
CA PHE A 110 -2.51 -4.21 -12.32
C PHE A 110 -2.01 -5.40 -13.12
N GLU A 111 -1.87 -5.24 -14.43
CA GLU A 111 -1.44 -6.32 -15.34
C GLU A 111 -0.09 -6.92 -14.93
N ARG A 112 0.82 -6.11 -14.44
CA ARG A 112 2.14 -6.55 -14.00
C ARG A 112 2.19 -6.90 -12.52
N GLY A 113 1.03 -7.00 -11.87
CA GLY A 113 0.94 -7.30 -10.44
C GLY A 113 1.66 -8.59 -10.04
N ASN A 114 1.57 -9.65 -10.84
CA ASN A 114 2.25 -10.91 -10.55
C ASN A 114 3.77 -10.75 -10.54
N GLU A 115 4.32 -9.93 -11.45
CA GLU A 115 5.75 -9.65 -11.47
C GLU A 115 6.19 -8.91 -10.21
N VAL A 116 5.37 -7.95 -9.76
CA VAL A 116 5.67 -7.20 -8.53
C VAL A 116 5.61 -8.10 -7.31
N LEU A 117 4.60 -8.98 -7.22
CA LEU A 117 4.48 -9.93 -6.11
C LEU A 117 5.69 -10.87 -6.04
N LYS A 118 6.15 -11.34 -7.19
CA LYS A 118 7.36 -12.15 -7.25
C LYS A 118 8.58 -11.36 -6.78
N LYS A 119 8.66 -10.09 -7.14
CA LYS A 119 9.75 -9.22 -6.72
C LYS A 119 9.74 -8.99 -5.21
N ILE A 120 8.57 -8.86 -4.59
CA ILE A 120 8.46 -8.75 -3.13
C ILE A 120 9.16 -9.94 -2.46
N LYS A 121 8.89 -11.14 -2.95
CA LYS A 121 9.48 -12.35 -2.40
C LYS A 121 11.01 -12.35 -2.55
N GLU A 122 11.51 -11.91 -3.70
CA GLU A 122 12.95 -11.78 -3.91
C GLU A 122 13.59 -10.79 -2.95
N ILE A 123 12.91 -9.66 -2.71
CA ILE A 123 13.38 -8.63 -1.76
C ILE A 123 13.45 -9.22 -0.35
N GLU A 124 12.42 -9.94 0.07
CA GLU A 124 12.38 -10.57 1.39
C GLU A 124 13.49 -11.62 1.54
N ASP A 125 13.72 -12.41 0.50
CA ASP A 125 14.77 -13.44 0.52
C ASP A 125 16.16 -12.83 0.62
N ARG A 126 16.42 -11.71 -0.05
CA ARG A 126 17.68 -10.99 0.06
C ARG A 126 17.94 -10.53 1.51
N GLY A 127 16.89 -10.06 2.19
CA GLY A 127 17.00 -9.62 3.57
C GLY A 127 17.42 -10.72 4.54
N ARG A 128 17.16 -11.99 4.22
CA ARG A 128 17.53 -13.12 5.08
C ARG A 128 19.02 -13.43 5.05
N TYR A 129 19.71 -13.00 4.01
CA TYR A 129 21.11 -13.34 3.78
C TYR A 129 22.07 -12.15 3.98
N THR A 130 21.54 -11.05 4.46
CA THR A 130 22.33 -9.85 4.80
C THR A 130 22.27 -9.53 6.32
#